data_2d8f3728dd7a598b13a726840dfcd250
#
_entry.id   2d8f3728dd7a598b13a726840dfcd250
#
_cell.length_a   1.000
_cell.length_b   1.000
_cell.length_c   1.000
_cell.angle_alpha   90.00
_cell.angle_beta   90.00
_cell.angle_gamma   90.00
#
_symmetry.space_group_name_H-M   'P 1'
#
loop_
_entity.id
_entity.type
_entity.pdbx_description
1 polymer ?
#
loop_
_entity_poly.entity_id
_entity_poly.type
_entity_poly.pdbx_seq_one_letter_code
_entity_poly.pdbx_strand_id
1 'polypeptide(L)'
;MKIFIIFFIFLISCSSQDDQKSKVDIFSEKGILLLGNGTEPSGLDPHIVTGVPEHKILLALLEGLVIFNPSNNGVLPGVASDWSISSDGLTYTVVFKPEAKWTNGESVKTEHFVYSWKRILSPALGAQYEDML
;
A
#
# COMPACT_ATOMS: atom_id res chain seq x y z
N MET A 1 37.07 -53.91 5.18
CA MET A 1 36.25 -53.77 3.95
C MET A 1 34.75 -53.66 4.20
N LYS A 2 34.23 -54.02 5.37
CA LYS A 2 32.79 -53.91 5.70
C LYS A 2 32.35 -52.53 6.25
N ILE A 3 33.29 -51.75 6.82
CA ILE A 3 33.01 -50.42 7.40
C ILE A 3 32.85 -49.32 6.30
N PHE A 4 33.51 -49.50 5.16
CA PHE A 4 33.45 -48.51 4.05
C PHE A 4 32.13 -48.52 3.31
N ILE A 5 31.37 -49.60 3.34
CA ILE A 5 30.06 -49.73 2.67
C ILE A 5 28.98 -49.02 3.48
N ILE A 6 29.06 -48.97 4.80
CA ILE A 6 28.10 -48.31 5.68
C ILE A 6 28.21 -46.78 5.56
N PHE A 7 29.41 -46.24 5.31
CA PHE A 7 29.61 -44.79 5.14
C PHE A 7 29.05 -44.27 3.80
N PHE A 8 28.99 -45.14 2.79
CA PHE A 8 28.47 -44.74 1.45
C PHE A 8 26.93 -44.66 1.40
N ILE A 9 26.23 -45.38 2.29
CA ILE A 9 24.77 -45.39 2.34
C ILE A 9 24.21 -44.10 2.96
N PHE A 10 25.00 -43.40 3.80
CA PHE A 10 24.60 -42.12 4.43
C PHE A 10 24.62 -40.92 3.46
N LEU A 11 25.24 -41.02 2.29
CA LEU A 11 25.37 -39.93 1.32
C LEU A 11 24.19 -39.87 0.30
N ILE A 12 23.27 -40.84 0.32
CA ILE A 12 22.14 -40.91 -0.64
C ILE A 12 20.87 -40.34 -0.05
N SER A 13 20.86 -39.86 1.21
CA SER A 13 19.68 -39.39 1.91
C SER A 13 19.41 -37.89 1.77
N CYS A 14 19.80 -37.28 0.65
CA CYS A 14 19.51 -35.85 0.44
C CYS A 14 19.20 -35.57 -1.03
N SER A 15 18.05 -35.96 -1.52
CA SER A 15 17.38 -35.32 -2.65
C SER A 15 16.00 -35.93 -2.92
N SER A 16 15.04 -35.57 -2.14
CA SER A 16 13.70 -35.39 -2.68
C SER A 16 13.35 -33.93 -2.44
N GLN A 17 13.84 -33.07 -3.31
CA GLN A 17 13.27 -31.76 -3.50
C GLN A 17 11.90 -32.05 -4.12
N ASP A 18 10.89 -32.12 -3.25
CA ASP A 18 9.50 -32.18 -3.65
C ASP A 18 9.25 -30.89 -4.47
N ASP A 19 9.06 -31.03 -5.75
CA ASP A 19 8.80 -29.94 -6.72
C ASP A 19 7.40 -29.33 -6.48
N GLN A 20 6.99 -29.31 -5.21
CA GLN A 20 5.70 -28.77 -4.80
C GLN A 20 5.75 -27.26 -4.90
N LYS A 21 5.08 -26.71 -5.92
CA LYS A 21 4.92 -25.26 -6.10
C LYS A 21 4.50 -24.61 -4.79
N SER A 22 5.16 -23.52 -4.45
CA SER A 22 4.77 -22.75 -3.27
C SER A 22 3.36 -22.17 -3.42
N LYS A 23 2.71 -21.84 -2.30
CA LYS A 23 1.41 -21.14 -2.35
C LYS A 23 1.49 -19.85 -3.16
N VAL A 24 2.63 -19.14 -3.07
CA VAL A 24 2.84 -17.89 -3.81
C VAL A 24 2.83 -18.15 -5.31
N ASP A 25 3.52 -19.20 -5.79
CA ASP A 25 3.54 -19.54 -7.22
C ASP A 25 2.16 -19.93 -7.74
N ILE A 26 1.42 -20.76 -6.98
CA ILE A 26 0.06 -21.19 -7.33
C ILE A 26 -0.89 -19.98 -7.44
N PHE A 27 -0.82 -19.04 -6.50
CA PHE A 27 -1.67 -17.86 -6.50
C PHE A 27 -1.24 -16.85 -7.57
N SER A 28 0.06 -16.71 -7.81
CA SER A 28 0.60 -15.85 -8.88
C SER A 28 0.10 -16.30 -10.27
N GLU A 29 0.09 -17.61 -10.55
CA GLU A 29 -0.46 -18.16 -11.81
C GLU A 29 -1.95 -17.85 -12.00
N LYS A 30 -2.68 -17.61 -10.92
CA LYS A 30 -4.10 -17.21 -10.92
C LYS A 30 -4.29 -15.69 -10.96
N GLY A 31 -3.22 -14.90 -11.09
CA GLY A 31 -3.27 -13.44 -11.03
C GLY A 31 -3.57 -12.89 -9.63
N ILE A 32 -3.33 -13.67 -8.57
CA ILE A 32 -3.58 -13.28 -7.18
C ILE A 32 -2.24 -12.97 -6.51
N LEU A 33 -2.06 -11.73 -6.06
CA LEU A 33 -0.92 -11.29 -5.29
C LEU A 33 -1.14 -11.58 -3.80
N LEU A 34 -0.25 -12.38 -3.19
CA LEU A 34 -0.24 -12.61 -1.75
C LEU A 34 0.72 -11.63 -1.08
N LEU A 35 0.20 -10.79 -0.21
CA LEU A 35 0.98 -9.83 0.57
C LEU A 35 1.02 -10.23 2.04
N GLY A 36 2.25 -10.31 2.59
CA GLY A 36 2.44 -10.50 4.03
C GLY A 36 2.30 -9.18 4.77
N ASN A 37 1.31 -9.07 5.66
CA ASN A 37 1.08 -7.85 6.43
C ASN A 37 1.84 -7.84 7.78
N GLY A 38 2.25 -9.01 8.27
CA GLY A 38 3.00 -9.19 9.53
C GLY A 38 2.08 -9.34 10.74
N THR A 39 1.05 -8.53 10.85
CA THR A 39 0.03 -8.61 11.92
C THR A 39 -1.32 -8.09 11.41
N GLU A 40 -2.38 -8.33 12.18
CA GLU A 40 -3.69 -7.76 11.91
C GLU A 40 -3.67 -6.24 12.13
N PRO A 41 -4.36 -5.46 11.26
CA PRO A 41 -4.49 -4.03 11.45
C PRO A 41 -5.42 -3.71 12.63
N SER A 42 -5.13 -2.66 13.38
CA SER A 42 -5.99 -2.16 14.46
C SER A 42 -7.28 -1.53 13.94
N GLY A 43 -7.29 -1.12 12.70
CA GLY A 43 -8.41 -0.50 11.98
C GLY A 43 -8.00 -0.12 10.56
N LEU A 44 -8.93 0.44 9.79
CA LEU A 44 -8.68 0.93 8.43
C LEU A 44 -9.20 2.35 8.20
N ASP A 45 -9.42 3.12 9.27
CA ASP A 45 -9.71 4.54 9.15
C ASP A 45 -8.41 5.32 8.92
N PRO A 46 -8.20 5.91 7.72
CA PRO A 46 -6.95 6.55 7.36
C PRO A 46 -6.62 7.78 8.22
N HIS A 47 -7.60 8.33 8.94
CA HIS A 47 -7.40 9.51 9.79
C HIS A 47 -7.01 9.16 11.24
N ILE A 48 -7.12 7.89 11.64
CA ILE A 48 -6.90 7.45 13.02
C ILE A 48 -5.69 6.54 13.14
N VAL A 49 -5.52 5.62 12.19
CA VAL A 49 -4.50 4.59 12.28
C VAL A 49 -3.10 5.14 12.00
N THR A 50 -2.10 4.60 12.70
CA THR A 50 -0.72 5.10 12.66
C THR A 50 0.31 3.99 12.41
N GLY A 51 -0.14 2.73 12.30
CA GLY A 51 0.74 1.57 12.20
C GLY A 51 1.19 1.25 10.77
N VAL A 52 2.34 0.59 10.65
CA VAL A 52 2.85 0.09 9.36
C VAL A 52 1.93 -0.95 8.73
N PRO A 53 1.30 -1.88 9.47
CA PRO A 53 0.35 -2.83 8.91
C PRO A 53 -0.85 -2.15 8.23
N GLU A 54 -1.42 -1.14 8.89
CA GLU A 54 -2.53 -0.34 8.38
C GLU A 54 -2.12 0.44 7.13
N HIS A 55 -0.96 1.09 7.19
CA HIS A 55 -0.42 1.91 6.09
C HIS A 55 -0.27 1.09 4.80
N LYS A 56 0.26 -0.13 4.86
CA LYS A 56 0.38 -1.01 3.69
C LYS A 56 -0.96 -1.32 3.04
N ILE A 57 -1.98 -1.58 3.85
CA ILE A 57 -3.33 -1.88 3.36
C ILE A 57 -3.95 -0.62 2.76
N LEU A 58 -3.84 0.52 3.44
CA LEU A 58 -4.40 1.79 2.98
C LEU A 58 -3.76 2.26 1.68
N LEU A 59 -2.45 2.10 1.51
CA LEU A 59 -1.76 2.39 0.23
C LEU A 59 -2.26 1.53 -0.94
N ALA A 60 -2.73 0.31 -0.67
CA ALA A 60 -3.29 -0.56 -1.70
C ALA A 60 -4.76 -0.25 -2.01
N LEU A 61 -5.51 0.33 -1.07
CA LEU A 61 -6.94 0.60 -1.19
C LEU A 61 -7.27 2.03 -1.63
N LEU A 62 -6.43 3.00 -1.26
CA LEU A 62 -6.71 4.42 -1.42
C LEU A 62 -5.66 5.09 -2.31
N GLU A 63 -6.12 6.07 -3.08
CA GLU A 63 -5.26 6.95 -3.88
C GLU A 63 -5.44 8.39 -3.40
N GLY A 64 -4.32 9.10 -3.17
CA GLY A 64 -4.33 10.52 -2.82
C GLY A 64 -4.42 11.43 -4.03
N LEU A 65 -4.37 12.75 -3.80
CA LEU A 65 -4.20 13.76 -4.88
C LEU A 65 -2.96 13.46 -5.69
N VAL A 66 -1.87 13.13 -5.01
CA VAL A 66 -0.61 12.71 -5.58
C VAL A 66 -0.18 11.38 -4.98
N ILE A 67 0.67 10.64 -5.67
CA ILE A 67 1.26 9.39 -5.20
C ILE A 67 2.78 9.56 -5.10
N PHE A 68 3.40 8.78 -4.21
CA PHE A 68 4.85 8.78 -4.05
C PHE A 68 5.55 8.21 -5.29
N ASN A 69 6.62 8.87 -5.74
CA ASN A 69 7.47 8.36 -6.81
C ASN A 69 8.65 7.59 -6.20
N PRO A 70 8.70 6.26 -6.30
CA PRO A 70 9.75 5.45 -5.67
C PRO A 70 11.14 5.67 -6.30
N SER A 71 11.21 6.29 -7.49
CA SER A 71 12.47 6.45 -8.23
C SER A 71 13.28 7.68 -7.81
N ASN A 72 12.64 8.72 -7.24
CA ASN A 72 13.32 10.00 -6.98
C ASN A 72 12.83 10.77 -5.76
N ASN A 73 12.09 10.12 -4.86
CA ASN A 73 11.46 10.74 -3.67
C ASN A 73 10.53 11.93 -3.99
N GLY A 74 10.11 12.07 -5.24
CA GLY A 74 9.14 13.07 -5.67
C GLY A 74 7.72 12.55 -5.61
N VAL A 75 6.82 13.26 -6.30
CA VAL A 75 5.41 12.87 -6.41
C VAL A 75 5.02 12.71 -7.87
N LEU A 76 4.05 11.84 -8.10
CA LEU A 76 3.39 11.58 -9.38
C LEU A 76 1.91 11.95 -9.27
N PRO A 77 1.22 12.25 -10.38
CA PRO A 77 -0.21 12.43 -10.41
C PRO A 77 -0.98 11.21 -9.87
N GLY A 78 -1.78 11.41 -8.81
CA GLY A 78 -2.79 10.47 -8.32
C GLY A 78 -4.16 10.84 -8.87
N VAL A 79 -5.12 11.19 -7.99
CA VAL A 79 -6.43 11.75 -8.41
C VAL A 79 -6.27 13.10 -9.12
N ALA A 80 -5.25 13.88 -8.74
CA ALA A 80 -4.88 15.07 -9.48
C ALA A 80 -4.22 14.71 -10.81
N SER A 81 -4.61 15.40 -11.89
CA SER A 81 -3.93 15.36 -13.18
C SER A 81 -2.76 16.35 -13.22
N ASP A 82 -2.91 17.48 -12.52
CA ASP A 82 -1.93 18.56 -12.49
C ASP A 82 -2.11 19.41 -11.23
N TRP A 83 -1.06 20.17 -10.86
CA TRP A 83 -1.13 21.15 -9.78
C TRP A 83 -0.13 22.29 -10.01
N SER A 84 -0.43 23.45 -9.45
CA SER A 84 0.46 24.60 -9.43
C SER A 84 0.55 25.21 -8.05
N ILE A 85 1.66 25.88 -7.79
CA ILE A 85 1.93 26.57 -6.54
C ILE A 85 2.17 28.03 -6.86
N SER A 86 1.53 28.95 -6.13
CA SER A 86 1.74 30.38 -6.29
C SER A 86 3.19 30.78 -5.96
N SER A 87 3.64 31.92 -6.46
CA SER A 87 5.03 32.39 -6.27
C SER A 87 5.40 32.64 -4.81
N ASP A 88 4.42 32.89 -3.95
CA ASP A 88 4.59 33.04 -2.50
C ASP A 88 4.54 31.70 -1.74
N GLY A 89 4.27 30.59 -2.44
CA GLY A 89 4.18 29.25 -1.85
C GLY A 89 2.93 28.99 -1.00
N LEU A 90 1.97 29.92 -0.95
CA LEU A 90 0.84 29.85 -0.03
C LEU A 90 -0.44 29.26 -0.66
N THR A 91 -0.54 29.26 -2.00
CA THR A 91 -1.73 28.76 -2.70
C THR A 91 -1.36 27.59 -3.58
N TYR A 92 -2.04 26.47 -3.36
CA TYR A 92 -1.94 25.27 -4.18
C TYR A 92 -3.24 25.12 -4.98
N THR A 93 -3.13 25.12 -6.30
CA THR A 93 -4.26 24.88 -7.19
C THR A 93 -4.11 23.47 -7.76
N VAL A 94 -5.14 22.65 -7.61
CA VAL A 94 -5.15 21.25 -8.03
C VAL A 94 -6.23 21.01 -9.08
N VAL A 95 -5.89 20.34 -10.16
CA VAL A 95 -6.80 19.92 -11.23
C VAL A 95 -7.05 18.43 -11.11
N PHE A 96 -8.29 18.01 -11.01
CA PHE A 96 -8.65 16.60 -10.90
C PHE A 96 -8.73 15.94 -12.28
N LYS A 97 -8.38 14.65 -12.33
CA LYS A 97 -8.65 13.80 -13.50
C LYS A 97 -10.16 13.69 -13.72
N PRO A 98 -10.68 13.97 -14.93
CA PRO A 98 -12.13 13.86 -15.20
C PRO A 98 -12.69 12.46 -14.97
N GLU A 99 -11.86 11.43 -15.16
CA GLU A 99 -12.19 10.01 -14.99
C GLU A 99 -12.09 9.50 -13.55
N ALA A 100 -11.64 10.33 -12.60
CA ALA A 100 -11.50 9.92 -11.21
C ALA A 100 -12.85 9.54 -10.59
N LYS A 101 -12.94 8.28 -10.12
CA LYS A 101 -14.19 7.70 -9.59
C LYS A 101 -13.91 6.89 -8.33
N TRP A 102 -14.91 6.88 -7.47
CA TRP A 102 -15.00 5.92 -6.39
C TRP A 102 -15.28 4.50 -6.90
N THR A 103 -15.08 3.49 -6.08
CA THR A 103 -15.37 2.09 -6.43
C THR A 103 -16.83 1.82 -6.73
N ASN A 104 -17.75 2.67 -6.26
CA ASN A 104 -19.19 2.63 -6.60
C ASN A 104 -19.53 3.31 -7.94
N GLY A 105 -18.53 3.89 -8.63
CA GLY A 105 -18.69 4.57 -9.91
C GLY A 105 -19.00 6.06 -9.85
N GLU A 106 -19.23 6.63 -8.67
CA GLU A 106 -19.43 8.07 -8.49
C GLU A 106 -18.14 8.84 -8.75
N SER A 107 -18.25 10.04 -9.35
CA SER A 107 -17.11 10.90 -9.60
C SER A 107 -16.50 11.42 -8.29
N VAL A 108 -15.19 11.43 -8.21
CA VAL A 108 -14.46 12.09 -7.13
C VAL A 108 -14.60 13.61 -7.31
N LYS A 109 -14.91 14.32 -6.22
CA LYS A 109 -15.17 15.76 -6.22
C LYS A 109 -14.35 16.48 -5.15
N THR A 110 -14.20 17.79 -5.31
CA THR A 110 -13.48 18.64 -4.36
C THR A 110 -14.04 18.55 -2.94
N GLU A 111 -15.38 18.48 -2.80
CA GLU A 111 -16.03 18.37 -1.50
C GLU A 111 -15.61 17.12 -0.71
N HIS A 112 -15.21 16.03 -1.36
CA HIS A 112 -14.74 14.83 -0.68
C HIS A 112 -13.41 15.09 0.03
N PHE A 113 -12.49 15.82 -0.61
CA PHE A 113 -11.22 16.22 -0.01
C PHE A 113 -11.42 17.25 1.12
N VAL A 114 -12.26 18.25 0.89
CA VAL A 114 -12.59 19.25 1.92
C VAL A 114 -13.21 18.58 3.16
N TYR A 115 -14.09 17.59 2.96
CA TYR A 115 -14.66 16.81 4.06
C TYR A 115 -13.57 16.04 4.80
N SER A 116 -12.69 15.36 4.07
CA SER A 116 -11.61 14.56 4.62
C SER A 116 -10.68 15.41 5.49
N TRP A 117 -10.22 16.55 4.98
CA TRP A 117 -9.36 17.46 5.73
C TRP A 117 -10.04 18.06 6.95
N LYS A 118 -11.29 18.49 6.84
CA LYS A 118 -12.06 18.97 8.00
C LYS A 118 -12.23 17.88 9.06
N ARG A 119 -12.39 16.63 8.62
CA ARG A 119 -12.54 15.50 9.54
C ARG A 119 -11.26 15.22 10.33
N ILE A 120 -10.11 15.14 9.65
CA ILE A 120 -8.85 14.83 10.33
C ILE A 120 -8.41 15.95 11.27
N LEU A 121 -8.69 17.21 10.92
CA LEU A 121 -8.41 18.39 11.75
C LEU A 121 -9.44 18.61 12.88
N SER A 122 -10.44 17.75 12.98
CA SER A 122 -11.47 17.88 14.03
C SER A 122 -10.93 17.38 15.37
N PRO A 123 -10.88 18.22 16.43
CA PRO A 123 -10.44 17.77 17.75
C PRO A 123 -11.28 16.62 18.33
N ALA A 124 -12.54 16.49 17.92
CA ALA A 124 -13.41 15.40 18.33
C ALA A 124 -12.98 14.04 17.77
N LEU A 125 -12.22 14.00 16.66
CA LEU A 125 -11.67 12.78 16.10
C LEU A 125 -10.43 12.30 16.87
N GLY A 126 -9.60 13.24 17.38
CA GLY A 126 -8.36 12.93 18.09
C GLY A 126 -7.32 12.25 17.19
N ALA A 127 -7.19 12.70 15.95
CA ALA A 127 -6.17 12.21 15.02
C ALA A 127 -4.77 12.52 15.55
N GLN A 128 -3.87 11.53 15.56
CA GLN A 128 -2.53 11.70 16.13
C GLN A 128 -1.60 12.54 15.24
N TYR A 129 -1.89 12.66 13.96
CA TYR A 129 -1.08 13.35 12.96
C TYR A 129 -1.82 14.52 12.30
N GLU A 130 -2.73 15.18 13.02
CA GLU A 130 -3.48 16.32 12.51
C GLU A 130 -2.58 17.52 12.14
N ASP A 131 -1.42 17.63 12.78
CA ASP A 131 -0.42 18.68 12.58
C ASP A 131 0.47 18.46 11.35
N MET A 132 0.31 17.36 10.62
CA MET A 132 1.04 17.08 9.38
C MET A 132 0.34 17.57 8.11
N LEU A 133 -0.81 18.25 8.23
CA LEU A 133 -1.61 18.77 7.10
C LEU A 133 -1.39 20.25 6.86
#